data_bae1fc60f87b000f988a4aed4c5dbb09
#
_entry.id   bae1fc60f87b000f988a4aed4c5dbb09
#
_cell.length_a   1.000
_cell.length_b   1.000
_cell.length_c   1.000
_cell.angle_alpha   90.00
_cell.angle_beta   90.00
_cell.angle_gamma   90.00
#
_symmetry.space_group_name_H-M   'P 1'
#
loop_
_entity.id
_entity.type
_entity.pdbx_description
1 polymer ?
#
loop_
_entity_poly.entity_id
_entity_poly.type
_entity_poly.pdbx_seq_one_letter_code
_entity_poly.pdbx_strand_id
1 'polypeptide(L)'
;LDNLIELTNGIAPPKLYRYNRFASATVSAGLAEGKTIGQGLDEMDKIAKETLDDSFRTALTGDSKEYRESSSSLMFAFILAIFLIYLILAAQFESFKDPLIVMLTVPLAIAGALIFMYFGGITMNIFSQIGIIMLIGLVAKNGILIVEFANQKQESGEDKMNAIKDASLQRLRPILMTSASTIL
;
A
#
# COMPACT_ATOMS: atom_id res chain seq x y z
N LEU A 1 12.99 41.32 -45.74
CA LEU A 1 13.25 41.05 -44.31
C LEU A 1 14.69 40.61 -44.06
N ASP A 2 15.37 40.00 -45.02
CA ASP A 2 16.76 39.52 -44.90
C ASP A 2 17.80 40.62 -44.63
N ASN A 3 17.50 41.88 -44.90
CA ASN A 3 18.39 43.01 -44.59
C ASN A 3 18.18 43.64 -43.21
N LEU A 4 17.25 43.09 -42.43
CA LEU A 4 16.90 43.61 -41.07
C LEU A 4 17.16 42.61 -39.96
N ILE A 5 17.39 41.34 -40.29
CA ILE A 5 17.59 40.26 -39.31
C ILE A 5 18.71 39.32 -39.75
N GLU A 6 19.65 39.08 -38.89
CA GLU A 6 20.68 38.07 -39.05
C GLU A 6 20.19 36.78 -38.38
N LEU A 7 19.98 35.71 -39.17
CA LEU A 7 19.55 34.41 -38.68
C LEU A 7 20.77 33.60 -38.24
N THR A 8 20.97 33.48 -36.94
CA THR A 8 21.96 32.57 -36.36
C THR A 8 21.29 31.29 -35.91
N ASN A 9 21.76 30.15 -36.42
CA ASN A 9 21.30 28.85 -35.93
C ASN A 9 21.95 28.57 -34.57
N GLY A 10 21.14 28.53 -33.53
CA GLY A 10 21.55 28.21 -32.15
C GLY A 10 20.68 27.09 -31.55
N ILE A 11 21.24 26.37 -30.59
CA ILE A 11 20.50 25.39 -29.78
C ILE A 11 19.88 26.15 -28.64
N ALA A 12 18.57 26.24 -28.61
CA ALA A 12 17.83 26.79 -27.46
C ALA A 12 16.89 25.72 -26.88
N PRO A 13 16.77 25.61 -25.57
CA PRO A 13 15.81 24.70 -24.98
C PRO A 13 14.38 25.11 -25.37
N PRO A 14 13.56 24.18 -25.86
CA PRO A 14 12.22 24.49 -26.41
C PRO A 14 11.24 24.95 -25.29
N LYS A 15 11.55 24.63 -24.04
CA LYS A 15 10.75 25.01 -22.85
C LYS A 15 11.66 25.34 -21.70
N LEU A 16 11.38 26.46 -21.04
CA LEU A 16 12.01 26.85 -19.78
C LEU A 16 11.07 26.49 -18.64
N TYR A 17 11.46 25.50 -17.84
CA TYR A 17 10.67 25.08 -16.67
C TYR A 17 11.02 25.91 -15.46
N ARG A 18 10.03 26.17 -14.63
CA ARG A 18 10.20 26.82 -13.33
C ARG A 18 9.45 26.02 -12.26
N TYR A 19 10.12 25.82 -11.16
CA TYR A 19 9.56 25.20 -9.96
C TYR A 19 9.72 26.16 -8.79
N ASN A 20 8.65 26.48 -8.07
CA ASN A 20 8.65 27.45 -6.97
C ASN A 20 9.35 28.79 -7.29
N ARG A 21 9.13 29.32 -8.52
CA ARG A 21 9.72 30.56 -9.06
C ARG A 21 11.21 30.49 -9.43
N PHE A 22 11.88 29.37 -9.19
CA PHE A 22 13.27 29.16 -9.61
C PHE A 22 13.31 28.47 -10.99
N ALA A 23 14.33 28.77 -11.77
CA ALA A 23 14.61 28.02 -12.99
C ALA A 23 14.88 26.55 -12.62
N SER A 24 14.27 25.63 -13.35
CA SER A 24 14.37 24.21 -13.02
C SER A 24 14.61 23.36 -14.25
N ALA A 25 15.29 22.23 -14.06
CA ALA A 25 15.38 21.16 -15.03
C ALA A 25 14.81 19.88 -14.40
N THR A 26 14.01 19.16 -15.16
CA THR A 26 13.46 17.87 -14.71
C THR A 26 14.32 16.75 -15.26
N VAL A 27 14.85 15.94 -14.36
CA VAL A 27 15.56 14.70 -14.71
C VAL A 27 14.61 13.54 -14.42
N SER A 28 14.31 12.74 -15.45
CA SER A 28 13.47 11.55 -15.33
C SER A 28 14.27 10.31 -15.77
N ALA A 29 14.14 9.23 -15.04
CA ALA A 29 14.77 7.96 -15.35
C ALA A 29 13.78 6.80 -15.13
N GLY A 30 13.90 5.78 -15.95
CA GLY A 30 13.20 4.51 -15.74
C GLY A 30 13.94 3.64 -14.74
N LEU A 31 13.20 2.81 -14.00
CA LEU A 31 13.80 1.83 -13.11
C LEU A 31 14.33 0.62 -13.88
N ALA A 32 15.49 0.11 -13.48
CA ALA A 32 15.97 -1.18 -13.98
C ALA A 32 15.11 -2.33 -13.44
N GLU A 33 15.10 -3.46 -14.14
CA GLU A 33 14.36 -4.64 -13.72
C GLU A 33 14.73 -5.07 -12.30
N GLY A 34 13.72 -5.38 -11.50
CA GLY A 34 13.87 -5.81 -10.11
C GLY A 34 14.23 -4.72 -9.10
N LYS A 35 14.28 -3.45 -9.50
CA LYS A 35 14.50 -2.31 -8.59
C LYS A 35 13.19 -1.66 -8.20
N THR A 36 13.11 -1.18 -6.94
CA THR A 36 11.96 -0.46 -6.42
C THR A 36 12.13 1.05 -6.60
N ILE A 37 11.01 1.79 -6.60
CA ILE A 37 11.02 3.27 -6.67
C ILE A 37 11.87 3.84 -5.53
N GLY A 38 11.78 3.29 -4.32
CA GLY A 38 12.58 3.74 -3.17
C GLY A 38 14.08 3.64 -3.42
N GLN A 39 14.55 2.48 -3.95
CA GLN A 39 15.97 2.29 -4.28
C GLN A 39 16.45 3.25 -5.38
N GLY A 40 15.59 3.50 -6.37
CA GLY A 40 15.91 4.46 -7.43
C GLY A 40 16.03 5.89 -6.89
N LEU A 41 15.13 6.29 -6.00
CA LEU A 41 15.17 7.62 -5.36
C LEU A 41 16.40 7.81 -4.46
N ASP A 42 16.75 6.81 -3.68
CA ASP A 42 17.92 6.86 -2.80
C ASP A 42 19.23 6.98 -3.62
N GLU A 43 19.30 6.30 -4.76
CA GLU A 43 20.44 6.40 -5.66
C GLU A 43 20.51 7.76 -6.37
N MET A 44 19.36 8.30 -6.81
CA MET A 44 19.29 9.64 -7.37
C MET A 44 19.66 10.71 -6.35
N ASP A 45 19.27 10.57 -5.08
CA ASP A 45 19.66 11.48 -4.00
C ASP A 45 21.17 11.45 -3.74
N LYS A 46 21.85 10.29 -3.88
CA LYS A 46 23.31 10.18 -3.78
C LYS A 46 24.00 10.88 -4.94
N ILE A 47 23.59 10.57 -6.16
CA ILE A 47 24.16 11.18 -7.37
C ILE A 47 23.99 12.70 -7.32
N ALA A 48 22.84 13.18 -6.89
CA ALA A 48 22.58 14.61 -6.75
C ALA A 48 23.55 15.26 -5.75
N LYS A 49 23.80 14.63 -4.59
CA LYS A 49 24.73 15.15 -3.58
C LYS A 49 26.20 15.12 -4.03
N GLU A 50 26.56 14.19 -4.89
CA GLU A 50 27.92 14.06 -5.42
C GLU A 50 28.18 15.03 -6.59
N THR A 51 27.14 15.37 -7.37
CA THR A 51 27.28 16.10 -8.62
C THR A 51 26.88 17.56 -8.51
N LEU A 52 25.93 17.90 -7.64
CA LEU A 52 25.37 19.25 -7.49
C LEU A 52 26.04 20.00 -6.33
N ASP A 53 26.36 21.27 -6.60
CA ASP A 53 26.82 22.21 -5.56
C ASP A 53 25.65 22.66 -4.67
N ASP A 54 25.97 23.30 -3.52
CA ASP A 54 25.03 23.84 -2.55
C ASP A 54 24.07 24.92 -3.12
N SER A 55 24.38 25.45 -4.30
CA SER A 55 23.53 26.43 -5.01
C SER A 55 22.29 25.78 -5.64
N PHE A 56 22.29 24.46 -5.84
CA PHE A 56 21.18 23.72 -6.41
C PHE A 56 20.29 23.12 -5.32
N ARG A 57 18.98 23.09 -5.59
CA ARG A 57 17.99 22.42 -4.74
C ARG A 57 17.28 21.33 -5.54
N THR A 58 17.19 20.17 -4.95
CA THR A 58 16.44 19.04 -5.51
C THR A 58 15.03 19.01 -4.95
N ALA A 59 14.06 18.68 -5.80
CA ALA A 59 12.67 18.45 -5.39
C ALA A 59 12.10 17.28 -6.18
N LEU A 60 11.32 16.44 -5.51
CA LEU A 60 10.62 15.34 -6.13
C LEU A 60 9.31 15.83 -6.75
N THR A 61 8.94 15.28 -7.91
CA THR A 61 7.68 15.58 -8.61
C THR A 61 7.00 14.28 -9.08
N GLY A 62 5.68 14.34 -9.33
CA GLY A 62 4.92 13.19 -9.79
C GLY A 62 4.93 12.02 -8.83
N ASP A 63 4.96 10.80 -9.35
CA ASP A 63 4.90 9.54 -8.60
C ASP A 63 6.01 9.41 -7.54
N SER A 64 7.18 9.99 -7.79
CA SER A 64 8.30 10.00 -6.85
C SER A 64 7.99 10.79 -5.59
N LYS A 65 7.33 11.95 -5.74
CA LYS A 65 6.88 12.77 -4.62
C LYS A 65 5.79 12.06 -3.84
N GLU A 66 4.79 11.51 -4.52
CA GLU A 66 3.70 10.77 -3.89
C GLU A 66 4.21 9.56 -3.11
N TYR A 67 5.18 8.82 -3.68
CA TYR A 67 5.81 7.70 -2.99
C TYR A 67 6.49 8.13 -1.68
N ARG A 68 7.26 9.21 -1.72
CA ARG A 68 8.03 9.70 -0.54
C ARG A 68 7.09 10.24 0.55
N GLU A 69 6.07 10.99 0.17
CA GLU A 69 5.08 11.57 1.10
C GLU A 69 4.13 10.52 1.66
N SER A 70 3.73 9.54 0.85
CA SER A 70 2.80 8.50 1.26
C SER A 70 3.43 7.43 2.15
N SER A 71 4.71 7.10 1.95
CA SER A 71 5.33 5.95 2.63
C SER A 71 5.36 6.09 4.17
N SER A 72 5.64 7.27 4.70
CA SER A 72 5.65 7.50 6.16
C SER A 72 4.23 7.64 6.74
N SER A 73 3.34 8.32 6.02
CA SER A 73 1.95 8.53 6.43
C SER A 73 1.14 7.24 6.37
N LEU A 74 1.40 6.39 5.38
CA LEU A 74 0.74 5.09 5.25
C LEU A 74 1.13 4.12 6.35
N MET A 75 2.39 4.09 6.79
CA MET A 75 2.82 3.23 7.90
C MET A 75 2.13 3.64 9.21
N PHE A 76 2.06 4.94 9.50
CA PHE A 76 1.33 5.44 10.66
C PHE A 76 -0.16 5.10 10.57
N ALA A 77 -0.80 5.37 9.43
CA ALA A 77 -2.21 5.04 9.20
C ALA A 77 -2.48 3.55 9.34
N PHE A 78 -1.56 2.70 8.87
CA PHE A 78 -1.65 1.24 8.97
C PHE A 78 -1.63 0.76 10.43
N ILE A 79 -0.66 1.24 11.22
CA ILE A 79 -0.56 0.89 12.65
C ILE A 79 -1.80 1.38 13.41
N LEU A 80 -2.24 2.62 13.14
CA LEU A 80 -3.43 3.18 13.74
C LEU A 80 -4.69 2.40 13.37
N ALA A 81 -4.83 1.99 12.10
CA ALA A 81 -5.96 1.18 11.65
C ALA A 81 -6.02 -0.18 12.36
N ILE A 82 -4.89 -0.89 12.46
CA ILE A 82 -4.80 -2.15 13.21
C ILE A 82 -5.21 -1.96 14.67
N PHE A 83 -4.72 -0.91 15.32
CA PHE A 83 -5.06 -0.60 16.70
C PHE A 83 -6.55 -0.30 16.88
N LEU A 84 -7.14 0.52 16.00
CA LEU A 84 -8.57 0.83 16.03
C LEU A 84 -9.43 -0.41 15.77
N ILE A 85 -9.04 -1.25 14.80
CA ILE A 85 -9.74 -2.52 14.53
C ILE A 85 -9.73 -3.39 15.81
N TYR A 86 -8.58 -3.52 16.47
CA TYR A 86 -8.48 -4.27 17.70
C TYR A 86 -9.41 -3.74 18.79
N LEU A 87 -9.45 -2.42 19.01
CA LEU A 87 -10.32 -1.80 20.02
C LEU A 87 -11.81 -2.00 19.69
N ILE A 88 -12.20 -1.85 18.44
CA ILE A 88 -13.59 -2.05 18.01
C ILE A 88 -14.00 -3.51 18.21
N LEU A 89 -13.13 -4.46 17.86
CA LEU A 89 -13.39 -5.87 18.05
C LEU A 89 -13.44 -6.25 19.53
N ALA A 90 -12.55 -5.68 20.35
CA ALA A 90 -12.57 -5.91 21.79
C ALA A 90 -13.88 -5.42 22.44
N ALA A 91 -14.39 -4.27 21.98
CA ALA A 91 -15.67 -3.75 22.41
C ALA A 91 -16.86 -4.61 21.91
N GLN A 92 -16.78 -5.12 20.68
CA GLN A 92 -17.85 -5.92 20.08
C GLN A 92 -17.97 -7.32 20.69
N PHE A 93 -16.84 -7.98 20.96
CA PHE A 93 -16.82 -9.33 21.55
C PHE A 93 -16.83 -9.35 23.07
N GLU A 94 -16.78 -8.19 23.73
CA GLU A 94 -16.62 -8.08 25.18
C GLU A 94 -15.47 -8.95 25.71
N SER A 95 -14.47 -9.20 24.89
CA SER A 95 -13.34 -10.09 25.13
C SER A 95 -12.06 -9.51 24.53
N PHE A 96 -10.95 -9.67 25.24
CA PHE A 96 -9.62 -9.30 24.72
C PHE A 96 -8.95 -10.45 23.94
N LYS A 97 -9.46 -11.68 24.06
CA LYS A 97 -8.86 -12.87 23.43
C LYS A 97 -9.36 -13.06 22.00
N ASP A 98 -10.65 -12.89 21.76
CA ASP A 98 -11.26 -13.14 20.45
C ASP A 98 -10.74 -12.20 19.34
N PRO A 99 -10.53 -10.89 19.63
CA PRO A 99 -9.88 -10.00 18.67
C PRO A 99 -8.48 -10.45 18.28
N LEU A 100 -7.68 -10.98 19.23
CA LEU A 100 -6.33 -11.48 18.93
C LEU A 100 -6.36 -12.67 17.97
N ILE A 101 -7.35 -13.56 18.12
CA ILE A 101 -7.53 -14.71 17.22
C ILE A 101 -7.85 -14.22 15.81
N VAL A 102 -8.76 -13.25 15.68
CA VAL A 102 -9.09 -12.64 14.37
C VAL A 102 -7.87 -11.93 13.78
N MET A 103 -7.13 -11.16 14.57
CA MET A 103 -5.96 -10.43 14.10
C MET A 103 -4.81 -11.35 13.68
N LEU A 104 -4.75 -12.60 14.13
CA LEU A 104 -3.77 -13.57 13.65
C LEU A 104 -3.94 -13.90 12.16
N THR A 105 -5.11 -13.65 11.60
CA THR A 105 -5.34 -13.80 10.15
C THR A 105 -4.65 -12.71 9.33
N VAL A 106 -4.35 -11.55 9.91
CA VAL A 106 -3.72 -10.40 9.24
C VAL A 106 -2.30 -10.72 8.75
N PRO A 107 -1.38 -11.24 9.58
CA PRO A 107 -0.05 -11.65 9.12
C PRO A 107 -0.12 -12.71 8.01
N LEU A 108 -1.07 -13.63 8.10
CA LEU A 108 -1.26 -14.66 7.07
C LEU A 108 -1.72 -14.06 5.73
N ALA A 109 -2.63 -13.08 5.79
CA ALA A 109 -3.08 -12.36 4.60
C ALA A 109 -1.95 -11.56 3.94
N ILE A 110 -1.12 -10.88 4.74
CA ILE A 110 0.06 -10.15 4.25
C ILE A 110 1.05 -11.12 3.60
N ALA A 111 1.35 -12.24 4.25
CA ALA A 111 2.23 -13.27 3.71
C ALA A 111 1.72 -13.80 2.37
N GLY A 112 0.42 -14.08 2.26
CA GLY A 112 -0.21 -14.50 1.01
C GLY A 112 -0.08 -13.45 -0.10
N ALA A 113 -0.31 -12.19 0.22
CA ALA A 113 -0.16 -11.09 -0.73
C ALA A 113 1.28 -10.94 -1.22
N LEU A 114 2.26 -10.98 -0.31
CA LEU A 114 3.69 -10.88 -0.64
C LEU A 114 4.16 -12.05 -1.50
N ILE A 115 3.72 -13.27 -1.19
CA ILE A 115 4.01 -14.47 -2.00
C ILE A 115 3.45 -14.30 -3.41
N PHE A 116 2.20 -13.86 -3.53
CA PHE A 116 1.57 -13.64 -4.84
C PHE A 116 2.29 -12.55 -5.63
N MET A 117 2.67 -11.46 -5.00
CA MET A 117 3.45 -10.38 -5.64
C MET A 117 4.82 -10.87 -6.10
N TYR A 118 5.49 -11.69 -5.30
CA TYR A 118 6.78 -12.27 -5.64
C TYR A 118 6.71 -13.16 -6.90
N PHE A 119 5.75 -14.07 -6.95
CA PHE A 119 5.54 -14.93 -8.13
C PHE A 119 5.00 -14.18 -9.35
N GLY A 120 4.22 -13.13 -9.13
CA GLY A 120 3.70 -12.27 -10.19
C GLY A 120 4.68 -11.25 -10.74
N GLY A 121 5.88 -11.12 -10.15
CA GLY A 121 6.86 -10.10 -10.54
C GLY A 121 6.39 -8.66 -10.29
N ILE A 122 5.40 -8.49 -9.39
CA ILE A 122 4.82 -7.17 -9.08
C ILE A 122 5.68 -6.46 -8.05
N THR A 123 6.14 -5.26 -8.38
CA THR A 123 6.92 -4.43 -7.45
C THR A 123 6.02 -3.73 -6.43
N MET A 124 6.57 -3.51 -5.24
CA MET A 124 5.89 -2.74 -4.19
C MET A 124 5.78 -1.27 -4.63
N ASN A 125 4.56 -0.81 -4.81
CA ASN A 125 4.22 0.56 -5.15
C ASN A 125 3.05 1.06 -4.27
N ILE A 126 2.61 2.30 -4.43
CA ILE A 126 1.51 2.88 -3.64
C ILE A 126 0.22 2.06 -3.82
N PHE A 127 -0.08 1.63 -5.04
CA PHE A 127 -1.28 0.83 -5.33
C PHE A 127 -1.23 -0.55 -4.67
N SER A 128 -0.07 -1.19 -4.67
CA SER A 128 0.14 -2.47 -3.97
C SER A 128 -0.06 -2.32 -2.45
N GLN A 129 0.43 -1.22 -1.86
CA GLN A 129 0.25 -0.93 -0.43
C GLN A 129 -1.23 -0.72 -0.08
N ILE A 130 -1.96 0.06 -0.88
CA ILE A 130 -3.41 0.25 -0.73
C ILE A 130 -4.14 -1.09 -0.87
N GLY A 131 -3.75 -1.91 -1.85
CA GLY A 131 -4.31 -3.25 -2.06
C GLY A 131 -4.13 -4.16 -0.86
N ILE A 132 -2.96 -4.15 -0.22
CA ILE A 132 -2.70 -4.92 1.01
C ILE A 132 -3.59 -4.42 2.16
N ILE A 133 -3.76 -3.12 2.33
CA ILE A 133 -4.64 -2.56 3.37
C ILE A 133 -6.09 -2.99 3.14
N MET A 134 -6.58 -2.93 1.91
CA MET A 134 -7.93 -3.43 1.56
C MET A 134 -8.08 -4.93 1.83
N LEU A 135 -7.07 -5.73 1.47
CA LEU A 135 -7.08 -7.17 1.70
C LEU A 135 -7.19 -7.51 3.18
N ILE A 136 -6.48 -6.79 4.04
CA ILE A 136 -6.56 -6.97 5.49
C ILE A 136 -7.98 -6.74 6.00
N GLY A 137 -8.65 -5.67 5.53
CA GLY A 137 -10.03 -5.38 5.89
C GLY A 137 -11.00 -6.48 5.46
N LEU A 138 -10.83 -7.02 4.25
CA LEU A 138 -11.65 -8.13 3.74
C LEU A 138 -11.45 -9.43 4.53
N VAL A 139 -10.20 -9.78 4.83
CA VAL A 139 -9.86 -11.01 5.57
C VAL A 139 -10.33 -10.90 7.02
N ALA A 140 -10.10 -9.75 7.67
CA ALA A 140 -10.56 -9.51 9.04
C ALA A 140 -12.08 -9.65 9.14
N LYS A 141 -12.85 -9.08 8.20
CA LYS A 141 -14.31 -9.24 8.16
C LYS A 141 -14.75 -10.70 8.13
N ASN A 142 -14.10 -11.53 7.30
CA ASN A 142 -14.43 -12.95 7.21
C ASN A 142 -14.10 -13.69 8.51
N GLY A 143 -12.95 -13.37 9.13
CA GLY A 143 -12.55 -13.91 10.43
C GLY A 143 -13.55 -13.57 11.54
N ILE A 144 -14.00 -12.30 11.59
CA ILE A 144 -15.01 -11.83 12.55
C ILE A 144 -16.29 -12.68 12.45
N LEU A 145 -16.83 -12.84 11.25
CA LEU A 145 -18.06 -13.57 11.02
C LEU A 145 -17.99 -15.05 11.46
N ILE A 146 -16.82 -15.69 11.30
CA ILE A 146 -16.63 -17.07 11.73
C ILE A 146 -16.56 -17.17 13.26
N VAL A 147 -15.75 -16.28 13.89
CA VAL A 147 -15.56 -16.29 15.34
C VAL A 147 -16.85 -15.93 16.07
N GLU A 148 -17.57 -14.91 15.61
CA GLU A 148 -18.85 -14.51 16.18
C GLU A 148 -19.88 -15.65 16.13
N PHE A 149 -20.00 -16.31 14.98
CA PHE A 149 -20.93 -17.42 14.82
C PHE A 149 -20.52 -18.64 15.67
N ALA A 150 -19.21 -18.90 15.83
CA ALA A 150 -18.71 -19.95 16.71
C ALA A 150 -19.02 -19.64 18.20
N ASN A 151 -18.90 -18.37 18.62
CA ASN A 151 -19.23 -17.95 19.97
C ASN A 151 -20.72 -18.11 20.25
N GLN A 152 -21.61 -17.68 19.35
CA GLN A 152 -23.05 -17.88 19.46
C GLN A 152 -23.43 -19.37 19.60
N LYS A 153 -22.75 -20.24 18.87
CA LYS A 153 -22.95 -21.70 18.98
C LYS A 153 -22.50 -22.26 20.34
N GLN A 154 -21.38 -21.77 20.86
CA GLN A 154 -20.90 -22.15 22.19
C GLN A 154 -21.86 -21.68 23.30
N GLU A 155 -22.42 -20.47 23.21
CA GLU A 155 -23.43 -19.95 24.13
C GLU A 155 -24.73 -20.79 24.09
N SER A 156 -25.03 -21.39 22.94
CA SER A 156 -26.15 -22.32 22.77
C SER A 156 -25.90 -23.72 23.38
N GLY A 157 -24.72 -23.96 23.95
CA GLY A 157 -24.35 -25.19 24.64
C GLY A 157 -23.62 -26.21 23.76
N GLU A 158 -23.21 -25.87 22.54
CA GLU A 158 -22.41 -26.75 21.69
C GLU A 158 -20.96 -26.83 22.19
N ASP A 159 -20.34 -27.99 22.04
CA ASP A 159 -18.91 -28.16 22.35
C ASP A 159 -18.06 -27.29 21.43
N LYS A 160 -17.00 -26.69 21.98
CA LYS A 160 -16.13 -25.73 21.30
C LYS A 160 -15.63 -26.22 19.94
N MET A 161 -15.24 -27.48 19.85
CA MET A 161 -14.70 -28.06 18.60
C MET A 161 -15.79 -28.21 17.54
N ASN A 162 -17.00 -28.58 17.95
CA ASN A 162 -18.14 -28.74 17.03
C ASN A 162 -18.65 -27.36 16.59
N ALA A 163 -18.76 -26.42 17.50
CA ALA A 163 -19.16 -25.05 17.21
C ALA A 163 -18.25 -24.39 16.16
N ILE A 164 -16.92 -24.57 16.25
CA ILE A 164 -15.97 -24.02 15.28
C ILE A 164 -16.11 -24.73 13.91
N LYS A 165 -16.25 -26.04 13.87
CA LYS A 165 -16.46 -26.80 12.63
C LYS A 165 -17.73 -26.37 11.92
N ASP A 166 -18.83 -26.30 12.64
CA ASP A 166 -20.13 -25.90 12.12
C ASP A 166 -20.14 -24.44 11.64
N ALA A 167 -19.52 -23.55 12.41
CA ALA A 167 -19.37 -22.15 12.02
C ALA A 167 -18.60 -22.02 10.71
N SER A 168 -17.48 -22.73 10.59
CA SER A 168 -16.66 -22.72 9.38
C SER A 168 -17.39 -23.26 8.16
N LEU A 169 -18.11 -24.37 8.31
CA LEU A 169 -18.85 -24.99 7.19
C LEU A 169 -20.03 -24.12 6.74
N GLN A 170 -20.81 -23.56 7.67
CA GLN A 170 -21.95 -22.73 7.33
C GLN A 170 -21.55 -21.38 6.72
N ARG A 171 -20.42 -20.81 7.13
CA ARG A 171 -19.92 -19.54 6.61
C ARG A 171 -19.06 -19.67 5.37
N LEU A 172 -18.61 -20.86 5.01
CA LEU A 172 -17.77 -21.08 3.84
C LEU A 172 -18.43 -20.60 2.53
N ARG A 173 -19.69 -20.98 2.30
CA ARG A 173 -20.42 -20.63 1.08
C ARG A 173 -20.63 -19.11 0.93
N PRO A 174 -21.16 -18.35 1.93
CA PRO A 174 -21.27 -16.91 1.87
C PRO A 174 -19.93 -16.20 1.66
N ILE A 175 -18.86 -16.66 2.33
CA ILE A 175 -17.52 -16.08 2.20
C ILE A 175 -16.97 -16.27 0.79
N LEU A 176 -17.10 -17.46 0.21
CA LEU A 176 -16.67 -17.71 -1.17
C LEU A 176 -17.46 -16.85 -2.17
N MET A 177 -18.77 -16.70 -2.00
CA MET A 177 -19.58 -15.86 -2.86
C MET A 177 -19.17 -14.38 -2.78
N THR A 178 -18.98 -13.85 -1.58
CA THR A 178 -18.56 -12.45 -1.41
C THR A 178 -17.13 -12.22 -1.92
N SER A 179 -16.21 -13.14 -1.68
CA SER A 179 -14.84 -13.04 -2.19
C SER A 179 -14.81 -13.09 -3.73
N ALA A 180 -15.55 -14.00 -4.33
CA ALA A 180 -15.64 -14.10 -5.79
C ALA A 180 -16.26 -12.83 -6.41
N SER A 181 -17.32 -12.27 -5.78
CA SER A 181 -17.95 -11.02 -6.23
C SER A 181 -17.06 -9.79 -6.07
N THR A 182 -16.05 -9.85 -5.20
CA THR A 182 -15.11 -8.72 -4.99
C THR A 182 -13.96 -8.75 -6.00
N ILE A 183 -13.65 -9.93 -6.54
CA ILE A 183 -12.56 -10.13 -7.53
C ILE A 183 -13.05 -9.81 -8.95
N LEU A 184 -14.35 -10.04 -9.24
CA LEU A 184 -15.00 -9.76 -10.53
C LEU A 184 -15.38 -8.28 -10.66
#